data_7f42e7f1380d8fea424a1317fd69a1ba
#
_entry.id   7f42e7f1380d8fea424a1317fd69a1ba
#
_cell.length_a   1.000
_cell.length_b   1.000
_cell.length_c   1.000
_cell.angle_alpha   90.00
_cell.angle_beta   90.00
_cell.angle_gamma   90.00
#
_symmetry.space_group_name_H-M   'P 1'
#
loop_
_entity.id
_entity.type
_entity.pdbx_description
1 polymer ?
#
loop_
_entity_poly.entity_id
_entity_poly.type
_entity_poly.pdbx_seq_one_letter_code
_entity_poly.pdbx_strand_id
1 'polypeptide(L)'
;AIYLGRRRFIRDAGLGLATLAVGGTTLTNELAGQSQEIPARFRNLKSELGEGLNSYRDITTYNNFYEFGTDKRDPSRNSSEFEPQPWTVSIEGHVNKPGNYNLDDILAPVTMQDRVYRLRCVEAWSMVIPWYGFPLSELIKRVEPTGNAKFVRFETVHRPEQMPYQKTGVLPWPYVEGLRMDEAMHPLTTLVTGVYGTELPNQNGAPLRLIVPWKYGFKSIKS
;
A
#
# COMPACT_ATOMS: atom_id res chain seq x y z
N ALA A 1 -0.63 -13.70 -20.73
CA ALA A 1 0.69 -13.04 -20.78
C ALA A 1 1.06 -12.33 -19.46
N ILE A 2 0.06 -11.85 -18.70
CA ILE A 2 0.23 -11.13 -17.43
C ILE A 2 0.62 -12.08 -16.28
N TYR A 3 0.19 -13.33 -16.33
CA TYR A 3 0.56 -14.37 -15.36
C TYR A 3 2.07 -14.72 -15.38
N LEU A 4 2.74 -14.51 -16.51
CA LEU A 4 4.18 -14.72 -16.65
C LEU A 4 5.03 -13.60 -16.01
N GLY A 5 4.48 -12.39 -15.89
CA GLY A 5 5.16 -11.27 -15.24
C GLY A 5 5.28 -11.45 -13.71
N ARG A 6 4.24 -12.00 -13.07
CA ARG A 6 4.20 -12.28 -11.62
C ARG A 6 5.21 -13.37 -11.23
N ARG A 7 5.30 -14.45 -12.03
CA ARG A 7 6.31 -15.51 -11.84
C ARG A 7 7.75 -15.03 -12.12
N ARG A 8 7.94 -14.11 -13.06
CA ARG A 8 9.25 -13.50 -13.29
C ARG A 8 9.69 -12.62 -12.14
N PHE A 9 8.77 -11.82 -11.59
CA PHE A 9 9.06 -10.98 -10.42
C PHE A 9 9.49 -11.80 -9.21
N ILE A 10 8.78 -12.89 -8.88
CA ILE A 10 9.15 -13.82 -7.80
C ILE A 10 10.46 -14.56 -8.12
N ARG A 11 10.69 -14.92 -9.37
CA ARG A 11 11.92 -15.64 -9.80
C ARG A 11 13.14 -14.75 -9.79
N ASP A 12 13.00 -13.50 -10.21
CA ASP A 12 14.11 -12.55 -10.28
C ASP A 12 14.45 -11.99 -8.87
N ALA A 13 13.50 -11.97 -7.94
CA ALA A 13 13.74 -11.72 -6.52
C ALA A 13 14.34 -12.96 -5.80
N GLY A 14 14.05 -14.18 -6.28
CA GLY A 14 14.51 -15.44 -5.69
C GLY A 14 15.87 -15.94 -6.20
N LEU A 15 16.41 -15.42 -7.28
CA LEU A 15 17.68 -15.87 -7.89
C LEU A 15 18.94 -15.27 -7.25
N GLY A 16 18.80 -14.47 -6.20
CA GLY A 16 19.93 -13.97 -5.39
C GLY A 16 20.35 -14.89 -4.23
N LEU A 17 19.69 -16.04 -4.00
CA LEU A 17 19.87 -16.86 -2.80
C LEU A 17 20.26 -18.34 -3.08
N ALA A 18 20.79 -18.66 -4.24
CA ALA A 18 21.22 -20.02 -4.52
C ALA A 18 22.72 -20.06 -4.86
N THR A 19 23.59 -19.92 -3.88
CA THR A 19 24.88 -20.59 -3.74
C THR A 19 25.43 -20.31 -2.35
N LEU A 20 25.35 -21.32 -1.48
CA LEU A 20 26.33 -21.75 -0.49
C LEU A 20 25.65 -22.58 0.60
N ALA A 21 25.43 -23.83 0.31
CA ALA A 21 25.13 -24.83 1.32
C ALA A 21 26.40 -25.68 1.53
N VAL A 22 27.21 -25.31 2.52
CA VAL A 22 28.04 -26.25 3.29
C VAL A 22 28.39 -25.59 4.64
N GLY A 23 28.08 -26.26 5.76
CA GLY A 23 28.55 -25.91 7.12
C GLY A 23 27.45 -25.33 8.00
N GLY A 24 26.83 -26.24 8.83
CA GLY A 24 25.81 -25.86 9.79
C GLY A 24 26.33 -24.93 10.87
N THR A 25 25.50 -24.00 11.23
CA THR A 25 25.12 -23.52 12.57
C THR A 25 24.39 -22.19 12.41
N THR A 26 23.15 -22.13 12.91
CA THR A 26 22.40 -20.94 13.37
C THR A 26 22.52 -19.64 12.55
N LEU A 27 21.84 -19.54 11.42
CA LEU A 27 21.68 -18.29 10.64
C LEU A 27 20.23 -17.78 10.60
N THR A 28 19.45 -17.95 11.67
CA THR A 28 18.04 -17.54 11.70
C THR A 28 17.78 -16.17 12.34
N ASN A 29 18.80 -15.45 12.80
CA ASN A 29 18.60 -14.15 13.47
C ASN A 29 19.36 -12.94 12.86
N GLU A 30 20.10 -13.07 11.78
CA GLU A 30 20.82 -11.95 11.16
C GLU A 30 20.10 -11.29 9.97
N LEU A 31 19.00 -11.84 9.48
CA LEU A 31 18.26 -11.24 8.36
C LEU A 31 17.36 -10.07 8.77
N ALA A 32 17.17 -9.82 10.06
CA ALA A 32 16.39 -8.70 10.57
C ALA A 32 17.20 -7.37 10.72
N GLY A 33 18.50 -7.39 10.47
CA GLY A 33 19.40 -6.26 10.72
C GLY A 33 20.06 -5.64 9.47
N GLN A 34 19.88 -6.23 8.29
CA GLN A 34 20.41 -5.60 7.08
C GLN A 34 19.60 -4.36 6.75
N SER A 35 20.24 -3.18 6.84
CA SER A 35 19.78 -1.97 6.20
C SER A 35 19.47 -2.31 4.73
N GLN A 36 18.20 -2.56 4.40
CA GLN A 36 17.81 -2.73 3.00
C GLN A 36 18.09 -1.41 2.31
N GLU A 37 19.26 -1.33 1.68
CA GLU A 37 19.62 -0.22 0.83
C GLU A 37 18.57 -0.10 -0.27
N ILE A 38 18.29 1.14 -0.67
CA ILE A 38 17.44 1.42 -1.82
C ILE A 38 17.88 0.52 -3.00
N PRO A 39 17.00 -0.34 -3.55
CA PRO A 39 17.36 -1.20 -4.67
C PRO A 39 17.98 -0.38 -5.80
N ALA A 40 19.01 -0.91 -6.48
CA ALA A 40 19.81 -0.16 -7.44
C ALA A 40 18.99 0.61 -8.47
N ARG A 41 17.88 0.03 -8.95
CA ARG A 41 16.97 0.68 -9.92
C ARG A 41 16.28 1.93 -9.39
N PHE A 42 16.19 2.11 -8.07
CA PHE A 42 15.56 3.28 -7.43
C PHE A 42 16.56 4.32 -6.95
N ARG A 43 17.86 4.03 -6.89
CA ARG A 43 18.88 4.93 -6.34
C ARG A 43 18.93 6.29 -7.04
N ASN A 44 18.61 6.32 -8.32
CA ASN A 44 18.61 7.54 -9.14
C ASN A 44 17.21 8.13 -9.36
N LEU A 45 16.16 7.48 -8.84
CA LEU A 45 14.81 8.03 -8.92
C LEU A 45 14.70 9.20 -7.94
N LYS A 46 14.09 10.25 -8.45
CA LYS A 46 13.75 11.44 -7.69
C LYS A 46 12.29 11.76 -7.90
N SER A 47 11.69 12.53 -7.00
CA SER A 47 10.39 13.14 -7.24
C SER A 47 10.48 14.10 -8.44
N GLU A 48 9.34 14.48 -8.99
CA GLU A 48 9.27 15.52 -10.05
C GLU A 48 9.91 16.85 -9.63
N LEU A 49 10.07 17.07 -8.33
CA LEU A 49 10.75 18.23 -7.74
C LEU A 49 12.25 18.00 -7.52
N GLY A 50 12.82 16.91 -8.01
CA GLY A 50 14.23 16.57 -7.85
C GLY A 50 14.64 16.08 -6.46
N GLU A 51 13.67 15.80 -5.57
CA GLU A 51 13.93 15.35 -4.20
C GLU A 51 14.33 13.88 -4.17
N GLY A 52 15.33 13.53 -3.35
CA GLY A 52 15.78 12.16 -3.12
C GLY A 52 14.74 11.34 -2.36
N LEU A 53 14.76 10.03 -2.58
CA LEU A 53 13.88 9.07 -1.88
C LEU A 53 14.31 8.93 -0.41
N ASN A 54 13.34 8.76 0.48
CA ASN A 54 13.62 8.30 1.84
C ASN A 54 14.06 6.83 1.83
N SER A 55 14.75 6.38 2.87
CA SER A 55 15.18 4.99 2.95
C SER A 55 14.00 4.02 3.08
N TYR A 56 14.15 2.79 2.60
CA TYR A 56 13.15 1.73 2.80
C TYR A 56 12.86 1.52 4.29
N ARG A 57 13.91 1.55 5.12
CA ARG A 57 13.78 1.45 6.56
C ARG A 57 12.88 2.53 7.15
N ASP A 58 13.10 3.80 6.78
CA ASP A 58 12.30 4.90 7.33
C ASP A 58 10.83 4.74 6.98
N ILE A 59 10.52 4.40 5.72
CA ILE A 59 9.12 4.25 5.27
C ILE A 59 8.43 3.02 5.85
N THR A 60 9.16 2.00 6.27
CA THR A 60 8.59 0.76 6.83
C THR A 60 8.59 0.70 8.35
N THR A 61 9.31 1.61 9.03
CA THR A 61 9.39 1.63 10.49
C THR A 61 8.87 2.89 11.15
N TYR A 62 8.45 3.88 10.36
CA TYR A 62 7.88 5.14 10.85
C TYR A 62 6.54 5.40 10.17
N ASN A 63 5.47 4.92 10.77
CA ASN A 63 4.16 4.84 10.16
C ASN A 63 3.07 5.43 11.07
N ASN A 64 2.02 5.97 10.45
CA ASN A 64 0.74 6.24 11.09
C ASN A 64 -0.28 5.24 10.56
N PHE A 65 -0.52 4.16 11.30
CA PHE A 65 -1.53 3.14 11.00
C PHE A 65 -2.13 2.69 12.33
N TYR A 66 -3.12 3.45 12.79
CA TYR A 66 -3.65 3.39 14.16
C TYR A 66 -4.34 2.09 14.51
N GLU A 67 -4.73 1.31 13.51
CA GLU A 67 -5.21 -0.07 13.68
C GLU A 67 -4.17 -0.96 14.36
N PHE A 68 -2.87 -0.62 14.23
CA PHE A 68 -1.77 -1.35 14.84
C PHE A 68 -1.11 -0.63 16.03
N GLY A 69 -1.48 0.63 16.27
CA GLY A 69 -0.94 1.41 17.38
C GLY A 69 -0.76 2.88 17.08
N THR A 70 -0.53 3.67 18.11
CA THR A 70 -0.44 5.14 18.02
C THR A 70 1.00 5.66 17.94
N ASP A 71 1.99 4.90 18.41
CA ASP A 71 3.39 5.23 18.19
C ASP A 71 3.82 4.92 16.75
N LYS A 72 4.80 5.67 16.25
CA LYS A 72 5.28 5.55 14.86
C LYS A 72 5.90 4.20 14.53
N ARG A 73 6.37 3.47 15.53
CA ARG A 73 6.97 2.13 15.38
C ARG A 73 5.98 1.00 15.65
N ASP A 74 4.82 1.31 16.22
CA ASP A 74 3.83 0.28 16.54
C ASP A 74 3.36 -0.48 15.30
N PRO A 75 3.05 0.14 14.15
CA PRO A 75 2.61 -0.60 12.99
C PRO A 75 3.63 -1.63 12.50
N SER A 76 4.92 -1.30 12.52
CA SER A 76 5.97 -2.24 12.11
C SER A 76 6.19 -3.39 13.10
N ARG A 77 5.82 -3.20 14.38
CA ARG A 77 5.95 -4.23 15.43
C ARG A 77 4.72 -5.13 15.53
N ASN A 78 3.53 -4.54 15.33
CA ASN A 78 2.26 -5.18 15.66
C ASN A 78 1.51 -5.71 14.44
N SER A 79 2.04 -5.56 13.21
CA SER A 79 1.34 -5.97 12.00
C SER A 79 1.71 -7.35 11.47
N SER A 80 2.58 -8.09 12.17
CA SER A 80 3.06 -9.43 11.73
C SER A 80 1.94 -10.44 11.55
N GLU A 81 0.91 -10.38 12.41
CA GLU A 81 -0.23 -11.30 12.38
C GLU A 81 -1.30 -10.92 11.36
N PHE A 82 -1.14 -9.80 10.68
CA PHE A 82 -2.09 -9.39 9.66
C PHE A 82 -1.89 -10.16 8.36
N GLU A 83 -2.95 -10.85 7.94
CA GLU A 83 -3.00 -11.63 6.72
C GLU A 83 -3.62 -10.82 5.58
N PRO A 84 -2.80 -10.30 4.65
CA PRO A 84 -3.29 -9.45 3.55
C PRO A 84 -3.94 -10.24 2.41
N GLN A 85 -3.91 -11.55 2.42
CA GLN A 85 -4.47 -12.41 1.38
C GLN A 85 -5.20 -13.62 1.96
N PRO A 86 -6.31 -14.10 1.33
CA PRO A 86 -6.96 -13.50 0.16
C PRO A 86 -7.62 -12.16 0.46
N TRP A 87 -7.75 -11.28 -0.56
CA TRP A 87 -8.32 -9.95 -0.40
C TRP A 87 -9.46 -9.68 -1.36
N THR A 88 -10.54 -9.11 -0.81
CA THR A 88 -11.73 -8.72 -1.58
C THR A 88 -12.10 -7.28 -1.24
N VAL A 89 -12.45 -6.50 -2.24
CA VAL A 89 -12.97 -5.15 -2.11
C VAL A 89 -14.45 -5.16 -2.43
N SER A 90 -15.28 -4.74 -1.47
CA SER A 90 -16.73 -4.53 -1.70
C SER A 90 -16.95 -3.15 -2.32
N ILE A 91 -17.68 -3.10 -3.42
CA ILE A 91 -18.07 -1.88 -4.11
C ILE A 91 -19.58 -1.81 -4.17
N GLU A 92 -20.15 -0.73 -3.64
CA GLU A 92 -21.60 -0.56 -3.51
C GLU A 92 -22.03 0.90 -3.70
N GLY A 93 -23.32 1.17 -3.59
CA GLY A 93 -23.91 2.50 -3.72
C GLY A 93 -24.27 2.87 -5.15
N HIS A 94 -23.99 4.10 -5.56
CA HIS A 94 -24.42 4.66 -6.85
C HIS A 94 -23.51 4.23 -8.01
N VAL A 95 -23.42 2.91 -8.25
CA VAL A 95 -22.69 2.30 -9.37
C VAL A 95 -23.57 1.30 -10.11
N ASN A 96 -23.32 1.09 -11.40
CA ASN A 96 -24.06 0.11 -12.22
C ASN A 96 -23.55 -1.32 -12.03
N LYS A 97 -22.31 -1.48 -11.53
CA LYS A 97 -21.68 -2.78 -11.32
C LYS A 97 -21.22 -2.91 -9.85
N PRO A 98 -22.17 -2.98 -8.89
CA PRO A 98 -21.82 -3.27 -7.51
C PRO A 98 -21.39 -4.73 -7.36
N GLY A 99 -20.60 -5.03 -6.31
CA GLY A 99 -20.20 -6.41 -6.02
C GLY A 99 -18.92 -6.50 -5.22
N ASN A 100 -18.52 -7.73 -4.96
CA ASN A 100 -17.27 -8.09 -4.31
C ASN A 100 -16.24 -8.45 -5.38
N TYR A 101 -15.16 -7.72 -5.42
CA TYR A 101 -14.08 -7.87 -6.39
C TYR A 101 -12.84 -8.43 -5.71
N ASN A 102 -12.38 -9.58 -6.12
CA ASN A 102 -11.09 -10.10 -5.66
C ASN A 102 -9.95 -9.20 -6.15
N LEU A 103 -8.90 -9.08 -5.38
CA LEU A 103 -7.78 -8.21 -5.73
C LEU A 103 -7.16 -8.57 -7.09
N ASP A 104 -7.02 -9.86 -7.38
CA ASP A 104 -6.49 -10.31 -8.67
C ASP A 104 -7.38 -9.87 -9.86
N ASP A 105 -8.70 -9.88 -9.68
CA ASP A 105 -9.65 -9.39 -10.70
C ASP A 105 -9.58 -7.87 -10.87
N ILE A 106 -9.27 -7.13 -9.81
CA ILE A 106 -9.03 -5.68 -9.87
C ILE A 106 -7.75 -5.40 -10.65
N LEU A 107 -6.69 -6.16 -10.40
CA LEU A 107 -5.35 -5.91 -10.96
C LEU A 107 -5.18 -6.43 -12.39
N ALA A 108 -5.95 -7.45 -12.81
CA ALA A 108 -5.78 -8.08 -14.12
C ALA A 108 -5.91 -7.11 -15.31
N PRO A 109 -6.87 -6.17 -15.36
CA PRO A 109 -7.07 -5.28 -16.51
C PRO A 109 -6.29 -3.97 -16.45
N VAL A 110 -5.59 -3.66 -15.34
CA VAL A 110 -4.96 -2.35 -15.13
C VAL A 110 -3.49 -2.34 -15.52
N THR A 111 -3.00 -1.17 -15.94
CA THR A 111 -1.58 -0.96 -16.18
C THR A 111 -0.90 -0.40 -14.94
N MET A 112 -0.07 -1.23 -14.32
CA MET A 112 0.68 -0.86 -13.13
C MET A 112 1.82 0.09 -13.47
N GLN A 113 2.04 1.10 -12.61
CA GLN A 113 3.01 2.17 -12.83
C GLN A 113 3.81 2.45 -11.56
N ASP A 114 5.09 2.79 -11.71
CA ASP A 114 5.88 3.39 -10.64
C ASP A 114 5.54 4.87 -10.51
N ARG A 115 5.31 5.35 -9.28
CA ARG A 115 5.00 6.73 -8.96
C ARG A 115 5.82 7.20 -7.76
N VAL A 116 6.57 8.27 -7.92
CA VAL A 116 7.33 8.87 -6.82
C VAL A 116 6.57 10.07 -6.28
N TYR A 117 6.01 9.93 -5.08
CA TYR A 117 5.24 10.98 -4.44
C TYR A 117 5.80 11.36 -3.07
N ARG A 118 5.73 12.66 -2.75
CA ARG A 118 5.91 13.14 -1.40
C ARG A 118 4.61 12.95 -0.62
N LEU A 119 4.58 11.96 0.28
CA LEU A 119 3.51 11.80 1.26
C LEU A 119 3.74 12.79 2.41
N ARG A 120 2.75 13.61 2.72
CA ARG A 120 2.77 14.59 3.82
C ARG A 120 1.82 14.16 4.92
N CYS A 121 2.32 14.14 6.15
CA CYS A 121 1.48 13.94 7.32
C CYS A 121 1.05 15.29 7.90
N VAL A 122 -0.16 15.35 8.51
CA VAL A 122 -0.62 16.50 9.27
C VAL A 122 0.26 16.79 10.50
N GLU A 123 1.01 15.80 10.96
CA GLU A 123 2.00 15.92 12.05
C GLU A 123 3.31 16.63 11.62
N ALA A 124 3.30 17.34 10.49
CA ALA A 124 4.40 18.16 9.96
C ALA A 124 5.65 17.38 9.49
N TRP A 125 5.55 16.09 9.25
CA TRP A 125 6.60 15.30 8.58
C TRP A 125 6.18 14.85 7.18
N SER A 126 7.14 14.52 6.35
CA SER A 126 6.88 14.00 4.99
C SER A 126 7.96 13.03 4.55
N MET A 127 7.62 12.17 3.60
CA MET A 127 8.53 11.21 2.99
C MET A 127 8.33 11.18 1.48
N VAL A 128 9.42 11.05 0.73
CA VAL A 128 9.41 10.83 -0.72
C VAL A 128 9.51 9.33 -0.96
N ILE A 129 8.44 8.75 -1.51
CA ILE A 129 8.23 7.30 -1.57
C ILE A 129 7.95 6.85 -2.99
N PRO A 130 8.64 5.83 -3.52
CA PRO A 130 8.34 5.22 -4.81
C PRO A 130 7.26 4.16 -4.63
N TRP A 131 6.05 4.48 -5.07
CA TRP A 131 4.88 3.62 -5.03
C TRP A 131 4.72 2.85 -6.34
N TYR A 132 4.15 1.65 -6.27
CA TYR A 132 3.76 0.85 -7.43
C TYR A 132 2.26 0.58 -7.40
N GLY A 133 1.54 1.04 -8.43
CA GLY A 133 0.09 1.01 -8.44
C GLY A 133 -0.52 1.48 -9.76
N PHE A 134 -1.80 1.84 -9.73
CA PHE A 134 -2.56 2.28 -10.89
C PHE A 134 -3.54 3.41 -10.49
N PRO A 135 -3.98 4.28 -11.43
CA PRO A 135 -4.95 5.32 -11.14
C PRO A 135 -6.27 4.76 -10.62
N LEU A 136 -6.78 5.28 -9.51
CA LEU A 136 -8.08 4.89 -8.95
C LEU A 136 -9.21 5.03 -9.98
N SER A 137 -9.10 6.00 -10.88
CA SER A 137 -10.07 6.25 -11.95
C SER A 137 -10.30 5.04 -12.87
N GLU A 138 -9.34 4.12 -13.01
CA GLU A 138 -9.52 2.90 -13.80
C GLU A 138 -10.54 1.96 -13.16
N LEU A 139 -10.46 1.79 -11.83
CA LEU A 139 -11.44 1.00 -11.09
C LEU A 139 -12.81 1.68 -11.07
N ILE A 140 -12.86 3.01 -10.83
CA ILE A 140 -14.11 3.77 -10.82
C ILE A 140 -14.84 3.67 -12.17
N LYS A 141 -14.15 3.86 -13.29
CA LYS A 141 -14.73 3.72 -14.63
C LYS A 141 -15.30 2.32 -14.87
N ARG A 142 -14.63 1.30 -14.37
CA ARG A 142 -15.02 -0.10 -14.53
C ARG A 142 -16.34 -0.44 -13.83
N VAL A 143 -16.59 0.18 -12.67
CA VAL A 143 -17.81 -0.04 -11.90
C VAL A 143 -18.97 0.89 -12.31
N GLU A 144 -18.72 1.81 -13.26
CA GLU A 144 -19.72 2.65 -13.90
C GLU A 144 -20.55 3.47 -12.90
N PRO A 145 -19.97 4.48 -12.24
CA PRO A 145 -20.70 5.33 -11.31
C PRO A 145 -21.86 6.05 -12.02
N THR A 146 -23.01 6.13 -11.38
CA THR A 146 -24.16 6.86 -11.89
C THR A 146 -23.99 8.37 -11.68
N GLY A 147 -24.80 9.19 -12.33
CA GLY A 147 -24.79 10.66 -12.17
C GLY A 147 -25.05 11.14 -10.73
N ASN A 148 -25.55 10.27 -9.85
CA ASN A 148 -25.79 10.54 -8.44
C ASN A 148 -24.55 10.34 -7.56
N ALA A 149 -23.52 9.66 -8.06
CA ALA A 149 -22.28 9.45 -7.35
C ALA A 149 -21.44 10.74 -7.30
N LYS A 150 -21.51 11.47 -6.21
CA LYS A 150 -20.79 12.74 -6.01
C LYS A 150 -19.50 12.57 -5.21
N PHE A 151 -19.44 11.52 -4.41
CA PHE A 151 -18.33 11.20 -3.52
C PHE A 151 -18.00 9.71 -3.59
N VAL A 152 -16.75 9.37 -3.30
CA VAL A 152 -16.31 8.01 -3.03
C VAL A 152 -16.00 7.92 -1.55
N ARG A 153 -16.68 7.02 -0.84
CA ARG A 153 -16.41 6.65 0.55
C ARG A 153 -15.50 5.44 0.55
N PHE A 154 -14.47 5.50 1.35
CA PHE A 154 -13.54 4.40 1.59
C PHE A 154 -13.68 3.96 3.04
N GLU A 155 -13.57 2.67 3.26
CA GLU A 155 -13.60 2.06 4.57
C GLU A 155 -12.49 1.03 4.68
N THR A 156 -11.75 1.04 5.80
CA THR A 156 -10.70 0.07 6.08
C THR A 156 -11.29 -1.27 6.50
N VAL A 157 -10.49 -2.33 6.36
CA VAL A 157 -10.87 -3.64 6.88
C VAL A 157 -11.02 -3.58 8.40
N HIS A 158 -12.03 -4.28 8.93
CA HIS A 158 -12.24 -4.44 10.36
C HIS A 158 -11.91 -5.86 10.79
N ARG A 159 -10.70 -6.05 11.34
CA ARG A 159 -10.17 -7.34 11.81
C ARG A 159 -9.49 -7.15 13.17
N PRO A 160 -10.22 -6.92 14.25
CA PRO A 160 -9.63 -6.61 15.55
C PRO A 160 -8.72 -7.70 16.11
N GLU A 161 -8.86 -8.95 15.66
CA GLU A 161 -7.96 -10.04 16.05
C GLU A 161 -6.54 -9.93 15.43
N GLN A 162 -6.45 -9.30 14.27
CA GLN A 162 -5.18 -9.07 13.55
C GLN A 162 -4.70 -7.62 13.64
N MET A 163 -5.60 -6.71 14.02
CA MET A 163 -5.39 -5.27 14.15
C MET A 163 -5.77 -4.82 15.59
N PRO A 164 -4.86 -5.00 16.55
CA PRO A 164 -5.20 -4.97 17.98
C PRO A 164 -5.79 -3.66 18.48
N TYR A 165 -5.45 -2.51 17.86
CA TYR A 165 -5.97 -1.22 18.27
C TYR A 165 -7.41 -0.95 17.80
N GLN A 166 -7.94 -1.77 16.91
CA GLN A 166 -9.38 -1.76 16.60
C GLN A 166 -10.25 -2.23 17.76
N LYS A 167 -9.67 -2.82 18.81
CA LYS A 167 -10.34 -3.14 20.09
C LYS A 167 -10.42 -1.92 21.04
N THR A 168 -9.77 -0.83 20.68
CA THR A 168 -9.69 0.38 21.53
C THR A 168 -10.61 1.49 21.02
N GLY A 169 -10.88 2.47 21.88
CA GLY A 169 -11.66 3.66 21.53
C GLY A 169 -10.82 4.80 20.95
N VAL A 170 -9.62 4.56 20.45
CA VAL A 170 -8.72 5.61 19.95
C VAL A 170 -9.29 6.32 18.72
N LEU A 171 -10.02 5.61 17.87
CA LEU A 171 -10.82 6.14 16.76
C LEU A 171 -12.13 5.35 16.65
N PRO A 172 -13.15 5.90 15.97
CA PRO A 172 -14.29 5.10 15.53
C PRO A 172 -13.83 4.10 14.45
N TRP A 173 -14.08 2.81 14.68
CA TRP A 173 -13.72 1.73 13.77
C TRP A 173 -14.94 1.18 13.02
N PRO A 174 -14.79 0.73 11.77
CA PRO A 174 -13.60 0.85 10.90
C PRO A 174 -13.31 2.30 10.52
N TYR A 175 -12.05 2.61 10.19
CA TYR A 175 -11.67 3.95 9.78
C TYR A 175 -12.27 4.28 8.40
N VAL A 176 -12.78 5.50 8.27
CA VAL A 176 -13.51 5.95 7.08
C VAL A 176 -12.92 7.24 6.55
N GLU A 177 -12.76 7.30 5.23
CA GLU A 177 -12.38 8.53 4.52
C GLU A 177 -13.23 8.73 3.26
N GLY A 178 -13.23 9.95 2.75
CA GLY A 178 -13.97 10.30 1.54
C GLY A 178 -13.20 11.23 0.62
N LEU A 179 -13.43 11.04 -0.66
CA LEU A 179 -13.01 11.96 -1.73
C LEU A 179 -14.24 12.41 -2.51
N ARG A 180 -14.22 13.64 -3.01
CA ARG A 180 -15.14 14.03 -4.06
C ARG A 180 -14.84 13.22 -5.33
N MET A 181 -15.83 13.07 -6.21
CA MET A 181 -15.64 12.28 -7.43
C MET A 181 -14.51 12.84 -8.32
N ASP A 182 -14.39 14.17 -8.43
CA ASP A 182 -13.31 14.80 -9.19
C ASP A 182 -11.90 14.52 -8.61
N GLU A 183 -11.79 14.45 -7.27
CA GLU A 183 -10.56 14.07 -6.57
C GLU A 183 -10.25 12.58 -6.77
N ALA A 184 -11.26 11.73 -6.70
CA ALA A 184 -11.11 10.28 -6.90
C ALA A 184 -10.75 9.94 -8.38
N MET A 185 -11.25 10.73 -9.33
CA MET A 185 -10.97 10.58 -10.75
C MET A 185 -9.67 11.26 -11.20
N HIS A 186 -9.01 12.00 -10.32
CA HIS A 186 -7.78 12.70 -10.65
C HIS A 186 -6.65 11.72 -10.99
N PRO A 187 -5.85 11.96 -12.06
CA PRO A 187 -4.82 11.03 -12.52
C PRO A 187 -3.72 10.72 -11.50
N LEU A 188 -3.52 11.59 -10.51
CA LEU A 188 -2.55 11.36 -9.42
C LEU A 188 -3.12 10.57 -8.24
N THR A 189 -4.44 10.39 -8.16
CA THR A 189 -5.06 9.51 -7.15
C THR A 189 -4.84 8.07 -7.55
N THR A 190 -4.08 7.34 -6.74
CA THR A 190 -3.54 6.03 -7.11
C THR A 190 -3.91 4.99 -6.06
N LEU A 191 -4.38 3.82 -6.51
CA LEU A 191 -4.38 2.61 -5.72
C LEU A 191 -3.04 1.92 -5.89
N VAL A 192 -2.37 1.59 -4.77
CA VAL A 192 -1.04 1.00 -4.79
C VAL A 192 -1.00 -0.34 -4.07
N THR A 193 -0.21 -1.26 -4.59
CA THR A 193 0.01 -2.61 -4.07
C THR A 193 1.47 -2.87 -3.77
N GLY A 194 2.35 -1.90 -4.04
CA GLY A 194 3.79 -2.07 -3.86
C GLY A 194 4.52 -0.77 -3.54
N VAL A 195 5.72 -0.95 -3.02
CA VAL A 195 6.66 0.11 -2.68
C VAL A 195 8.09 -0.39 -2.87
N TYR A 196 8.98 0.45 -3.39
CA TYR A 196 10.37 0.07 -3.71
C TYR A 196 10.51 -1.22 -4.55
N GLY A 197 9.50 -1.52 -5.39
CA GLY A 197 9.49 -2.71 -6.24
C GLY A 197 9.24 -4.02 -5.51
N THR A 198 8.76 -3.96 -4.27
CA THR A 198 8.26 -5.10 -3.49
C THR A 198 6.77 -4.95 -3.26
N GLU A 199 6.10 -6.00 -2.81
CA GLU A 199 4.74 -5.92 -2.31
C GLU A 199 4.69 -4.96 -1.11
N LEU A 200 3.52 -4.36 -0.85
CA LEU A 200 3.32 -3.52 0.33
C LEU A 200 3.53 -4.33 1.60
N PRO A 201 4.40 -3.88 2.52
CA PRO A 201 4.41 -4.42 3.87
C PRO A 201 3.10 -4.12 4.61
N ASN A 202 2.74 -4.95 5.58
CA ASN A 202 1.52 -4.81 6.38
C ASN A 202 1.39 -3.42 7.00
N GLN A 203 2.45 -2.92 7.63
CA GLN A 203 2.51 -1.60 8.24
C GLN A 203 2.37 -0.43 7.24
N ASN A 204 2.55 -0.70 5.96
CA ASN A 204 2.38 0.29 4.89
C ASN A 204 1.00 0.21 4.21
N GLY A 205 0.13 -0.71 4.64
CA GLY A 205 -1.25 -0.82 4.15
C GLY A 205 -1.49 -1.93 3.14
N ALA A 206 -0.78 -3.08 3.28
CA ALA A 206 -1.01 -4.26 2.46
C ALA A 206 -2.48 -4.71 2.49
N PRO A 207 -2.98 -5.36 1.44
CA PRO A 207 -2.35 -5.55 0.13
C PRO A 207 -2.63 -4.41 -0.84
N LEU A 208 -3.55 -3.50 -0.48
CA LEU A 208 -4.02 -2.40 -1.30
C LEU A 208 -4.25 -1.16 -0.44
N ARG A 209 -3.75 -0.02 -0.88
CA ARG A 209 -4.00 1.26 -0.24
C ARG A 209 -4.17 2.40 -1.24
N LEU A 210 -4.77 3.49 -0.77
CA LEU A 210 -4.91 4.72 -1.53
C LEU A 210 -3.70 5.66 -1.30
N ILE A 211 -3.31 6.39 -2.36
CA ILE A 211 -2.39 7.53 -2.28
C ILE A 211 -3.03 8.73 -2.97
N VAL A 212 -3.11 9.85 -2.23
CA VAL A 212 -3.62 11.14 -2.69
C VAL A 212 -2.55 12.21 -2.40
N PRO A 213 -1.60 12.46 -3.33
CA PRO A 213 -0.35 13.16 -3.01
C PRO A 213 -0.51 14.63 -2.62
N TRP A 214 -1.61 15.30 -3.01
CA TRP A 214 -1.89 16.70 -2.61
C TRP A 214 -2.70 16.83 -1.31
N LYS A 215 -3.12 15.72 -0.70
CA LYS A 215 -3.80 15.68 0.60
C LYS A 215 -2.84 15.20 1.68
N TYR A 216 -3.20 15.45 2.94
CA TYR A 216 -2.49 14.82 4.05
C TYR A 216 -2.67 13.30 4.06
N GLY A 217 -1.68 12.61 4.61
CA GLY A 217 -1.57 11.15 4.58
C GLY A 217 -2.77 10.39 5.15
N PHE A 218 -3.56 10.98 6.05
CA PHE A 218 -4.78 10.35 6.58
C PHE A 218 -5.85 10.15 5.50
N LYS A 219 -5.88 10.98 4.44
CA LYS A 219 -6.75 10.78 3.27
C LYS A 219 -6.34 9.59 2.41
N SER A 220 -5.13 9.13 2.55
CA SER A 220 -4.56 7.98 1.83
C SER A 220 -4.80 6.70 2.64
N ILE A 221 -6.07 6.30 2.71
CA ILE A 221 -6.56 5.15 3.50
C ILE A 221 -5.81 3.86 3.15
N LYS A 222 -5.60 3.01 4.16
CA LYS A 222 -4.84 1.76 4.07
C LYS A 222 -5.74 0.54 4.17
N SER A 223 -5.25 -0.62 3.72
CA SER A 223 -5.92 -1.92 3.87
C SER A 223 -7.42 -1.86 3.79
#